data_8c25df105ff603210bbfa694985073f9
#
_entry.id   8c25df105ff603210bbfa694985073f9
#
_cell.length_a   1.000
_cell.length_b   1.000
_cell.length_c   1.000
_cell.angle_alpha   90.00
_cell.angle_beta   90.00
_cell.angle_gamma   90.00
#
_symmetry.space_group_name_H-M   'P 1'
#
loop_
_entity.id
_entity.type
_entity.pdbx_description
1 polymer ?
#
loop_
_entity_poly.entity_id
_entity_poly.type
_entity_poly.pdbx_seq_one_letter_code
_entity_poly.pdbx_strand_id
1 'polypeptide(L)'
;MIKIKYLFIVGDLVDGVGVYPGQETELEIIDVIKQYEECANLLSLIRKDIKILACAGQHDALRLSEPQPPLDKIYAKAMFNIPNLLLLSNPSFVNINSTKDFEGFNILMYHGASFHYYIANIDYLRHMDSYNNPHYVLH
;
A
#
# COMPACT_ATOMS: atom_id res chain seq x y z
N MET A 1 -24.20 -6.52 14.85
CA MET A 1 -22.71 -6.57 14.89
C MET A 1 -22.20 -6.26 13.50
N ILE A 2 -21.37 -5.23 13.33
CA ILE A 2 -20.79 -4.85 12.03
C ILE A 2 -19.83 -5.96 11.59
N LYS A 3 -20.02 -6.49 10.38
CA LYS A 3 -19.18 -7.54 9.81
C LYS A 3 -18.19 -6.91 8.82
N ILE A 4 -16.90 -6.86 9.17
CA ILE A 4 -15.83 -6.43 8.27
C ILE A 4 -15.69 -7.47 7.15
N LYS A 5 -15.67 -7.02 5.89
CA LYS A 5 -15.50 -7.86 4.70
C LYS A 5 -14.22 -7.56 3.93
N TYR A 6 -13.70 -6.34 4.04
CA TYR A 6 -12.53 -5.88 3.31
C TYR A 6 -11.56 -5.19 4.26
N LEU A 7 -10.28 -5.39 4.02
CA LEU A 7 -9.16 -4.67 4.61
C LEU A 7 -8.33 -4.08 3.47
N PHE A 8 -8.11 -2.78 3.50
CA PHE A 8 -7.25 -2.07 2.56
C PHE A 8 -5.96 -1.68 3.26
N ILE A 9 -4.83 -2.07 2.67
CA ILE A 9 -3.49 -1.70 3.14
C ILE A 9 -2.84 -0.90 2.01
N VAL A 10 -2.48 0.34 2.31
CA VAL A 10 -2.09 1.31 1.28
C VAL A 10 -0.63 1.72 1.49
N GLY A 11 0.27 0.84 1.05
CA GLY A 11 1.70 1.05 1.02
C GLY A 11 2.46 0.72 2.31
N ASP A 12 3.78 0.66 2.17
CA ASP A 12 4.77 0.43 3.23
C ASP A 12 4.44 -0.80 4.09
N LEU A 13 4.34 -1.95 3.40
CA LEU A 13 4.05 -3.25 4.03
C LEU A 13 5.19 -3.74 4.92
N VAL A 14 6.38 -3.21 4.67
CA VAL A 14 7.62 -3.48 5.39
C VAL A 14 8.39 -2.18 5.61
N ASP A 15 9.37 -2.18 6.52
CA ASP A 15 10.28 -1.05 6.73
C ASP A 15 11.21 -0.81 5.54
N GLY A 16 11.44 -1.86 4.74
CA GLY A 16 12.43 -1.84 3.68
C GLY A 16 13.87 -1.93 4.20
N VAL A 17 14.82 -1.82 3.30
CA VAL A 17 16.25 -1.81 3.62
C VAL A 17 16.96 -0.79 2.71
N GLY A 18 17.67 0.16 3.31
CA GLY A 18 18.39 1.20 2.57
C GLY A 18 17.47 2.29 1.99
N VAL A 19 16.31 2.50 2.59
CA VAL A 19 15.35 3.54 2.19
C VAL A 19 15.89 4.94 2.49
N TYR A 20 16.64 5.08 3.59
CA TYR A 20 17.33 6.30 3.98
C TYR A 20 18.69 6.01 4.64
N PRO A 21 19.62 6.97 4.65
CA PRO A 21 20.93 6.77 5.26
C PRO A 21 20.85 6.43 6.75
N GLY A 22 21.51 5.36 7.16
CA GLY A 22 21.59 4.92 8.57
C GLY A 22 20.41 4.04 9.03
N GLN A 23 19.42 3.80 8.20
CA GLN A 23 18.25 2.98 8.54
C GLN A 23 18.64 1.59 9.07
N GLU A 24 19.72 1.01 8.56
CA GLU A 24 20.19 -0.33 8.95
C GLU A 24 20.48 -0.48 10.43
N THR A 25 20.75 0.63 11.14
CA THR A 25 20.98 0.63 12.59
C THR A 25 19.69 0.62 13.42
N GLU A 26 18.55 0.88 12.79
CA GLU A 26 17.24 0.98 13.41
C GLU A 26 16.36 -0.26 13.12
N LEU A 27 16.74 -1.07 12.12
CA LEU A 27 15.97 -2.25 11.72
C LEU A 27 16.15 -3.42 12.67
N GLU A 28 15.06 -3.98 13.18
CA GLU A 28 15.06 -5.26 13.87
C GLU A 28 15.31 -6.43 12.91
N ILE A 29 14.78 -6.34 11.68
CA ILE A 29 14.93 -7.34 10.62
C ILE A 29 15.63 -6.68 9.44
N ILE A 30 16.93 -6.97 9.27
CA ILE A 30 17.76 -6.36 8.21
C ILE A 30 17.50 -6.98 6.84
N ASP A 31 17.01 -8.22 6.77
CA ASP A 31 16.71 -8.93 5.53
C ASP A 31 15.27 -8.62 5.06
N VAL A 32 15.12 -7.97 3.91
CA VAL A 32 13.83 -7.57 3.36
C VAL A 32 12.90 -8.76 3.08
N ILE A 33 13.45 -9.93 2.71
CA ILE A 33 12.63 -11.14 2.49
C ILE A 33 12.03 -11.60 3.80
N LYS A 34 12.81 -11.56 4.89
CA LYS A 34 12.33 -11.89 6.24
C LYS A 34 11.29 -10.88 6.75
N GLN A 35 11.42 -9.60 6.40
CA GLN A 35 10.38 -8.62 6.70
C GLN A 35 9.06 -9.01 6.04
N TYR A 36 9.07 -9.42 4.74
CA TYR A 36 7.87 -9.90 4.06
C TYR A 36 7.36 -11.23 4.62
N GLU A 37 8.23 -12.13 5.06
CA GLU A 37 7.82 -13.37 5.73
C GLU A 37 7.06 -13.06 7.03
N GLU A 38 7.56 -12.12 7.85
CA GLU A 38 6.89 -11.72 9.08
C GLU A 38 5.58 -10.99 8.81
N CYS A 39 5.55 -10.07 7.84
CA CYS A 39 4.32 -9.43 7.39
C CYS A 39 3.28 -10.48 6.95
N ALA A 40 3.70 -11.48 6.18
CA ALA A 40 2.82 -12.57 5.74
C ALA A 40 2.29 -13.41 6.91
N ASN A 41 3.12 -13.68 7.91
CA ASN A 41 2.72 -14.37 9.14
C ASN A 41 1.59 -13.61 9.83
N LEU A 42 1.77 -12.30 10.04
CA LEU A 42 0.76 -11.44 10.69
C LEU A 42 -0.54 -11.38 9.88
N LEU A 43 -0.46 -11.16 8.56
CA LEU A 43 -1.65 -11.11 7.70
C LEU A 43 -2.37 -12.47 7.63
N SER A 44 -1.66 -13.57 7.79
CA SER A 44 -2.22 -14.91 7.82
C SER A 44 -3.12 -15.18 9.03
N LEU A 45 -3.00 -14.39 10.11
CA LEU A 45 -3.87 -14.44 11.27
C LEU A 45 -5.25 -13.83 11.02
N ILE A 46 -5.37 -13.02 9.95
CA ILE A 46 -6.64 -12.41 9.57
C ILE A 46 -7.61 -13.49 9.09
N ARG A 47 -8.86 -13.39 9.53
CA ARG A 47 -9.93 -14.31 9.13
C ARG A 47 -10.02 -14.42 7.60
N LYS A 48 -10.19 -15.62 7.09
CA LYS A 48 -10.18 -15.90 5.64
C LYS A 48 -11.43 -15.39 4.90
N ASP A 49 -12.49 -15.02 5.62
CA ASP A 49 -13.68 -14.37 5.04
C ASP A 49 -13.51 -12.85 4.82
N ILE A 50 -12.41 -12.27 5.27
CA ILE A 50 -12.03 -10.88 4.98
C ILE A 50 -11.10 -10.86 3.77
N LYS A 51 -11.47 -10.14 2.72
CA LYS A 51 -10.58 -9.90 1.57
C LYS A 51 -9.59 -8.79 1.92
N ILE A 52 -8.31 -9.07 1.76
CA ILE A 52 -7.22 -8.12 1.98
C ILE A 52 -6.78 -7.62 0.60
N LEU A 53 -6.82 -6.31 0.39
CA LEU A 53 -6.31 -5.64 -0.80
C LEU A 53 -5.12 -4.78 -0.37
N ALA A 54 -3.95 -5.03 -0.94
CA ALA A 54 -2.73 -4.33 -0.56
C ALA A 54 -1.99 -3.81 -1.80
N CYS A 55 -1.54 -2.57 -1.76
CA CYS A 55 -0.59 -2.02 -2.71
C CYS A 55 0.73 -1.67 -2.01
N ALA A 56 1.79 -1.52 -2.78
CA ALA A 56 3.10 -1.14 -2.27
C ALA A 56 3.20 0.36 -1.97
N GLY A 57 4.19 0.72 -1.17
CA GLY A 57 4.65 2.09 -0.92
C GLY A 57 6.12 2.27 -1.26
N GLN A 58 6.73 3.36 -0.76
CA GLN A 58 8.12 3.67 -1.07
C GLN A 58 9.14 2.86 -0.26
N HIS A 59 8.74 2.23 0.84
CA HIS A 59 9.60 1.35 1.64
C HIS A 59 9.64 -0.08 1.11
N ASP A 60 8.64 -0.45 0.31
CA ASP A 60 8.56 -1.78 -0.27
C ASP A 60 9.65 -2.04 -1.32
N ALA A 61 10.04 -3.32 -1.49
CA ALA A 61 11.12 -3.73 -2.40
C ALA A 61 10.72 -3.64 -3.88
N LEU A 62 10.48 -2.41 -4.34
CA LEU A 62 10.07 -2.06 -5.70
C LEU A 62 10.80 -0.79 -6.17
N ARG A 63 10.55 -0.42 -7.43
CA ARG A 63 10.95 0.89 -7.93
C ARG A 63 10.22 2.01 -7.19
N LEU A 64 10.92 3.10 -6.90
CA LEU A 64 10.34 4.27 -6.24
C LEU A 64 9.37 5.04 -7.14
N SER A 65 9.63 5.05 -8.45
CA SER A 65 8.81 5.79 -9.42
C SER A 65 7.42 5.18 -9.57
N GLU A 66 6.41 6.01 -9.46
CA GLU A 66 5.01 5.69 -9.73
C GLU A 66 4.72 5.74 -11.25
N PRO A 67 3.80 4.88 -11.76
CA PRO A 67 3.06 3.86 -11.04
C PRO A 67 3.95 2.66 -10.65
N GLN A 68 3.79 2.16 -9.42
CA GLN A 68 4.49 0.98 -8.96
C GLN A 68 3.70 -0.28 -9.35
N PRO A 69 4.35 -1.36 -9.85
CA PRO A 69 3.69 -2.64 -10.08
C PRO A 69 3.30 -3.31 -8.76
N PRO A 70 2.51 -4.39 -8.77
CA PRO A 70 2.36 -5.25 -7.60
C PRO A 70 3.71 -5.81 -7.14
N LEU A 71 3.80 -6.19 -5.86
CA LEU A 71 5.01 -6.80 -5.30
C LEU A 71 5.49 -8.00 -6.12
N ASP A 72 6.83 -8.12 -6.24
CA ASP A 72 7.45 -9.25 -6.94
C ASP A 72 7.61 -10.46 -5.99
N LYS A 73 7.37 -11.66 -6.54
CA LYS A 73 7.60 -12.93 -5.84
C LYS A 73 9.06 -13.14 -5.42
N ILE A 74 10.01 -12.47 -6.05
CA ILE A 74 11.44 -12.56 -5.71
C ILE A 74 11.63 -12.16 -4.24
N TYR A 75 10.96 -11.10 -3.80
CA TYR A 75 11.08 -10.58 -2.44
C TYR A 75 9.93 -11.01 -1.53
N ALA A 76 8.70 -10.94 -2.03
CA ALA A 76 7.49 -11.11 -1.24
C ALA A 76 6.81 -12.48 -1.42
N LYS A 77 7.59 -13.57 -1.67
CA LYS A 77 7.05 -14.91 -1.97
C LYS A 77 6.02 -15.38 -0.94
N ALA A 78 6.24 -15.12 0.33
CA ALA A 78 5.36 -15.54 1.41
C ALA A 78 3.96 -14.91 1.29
N MET A 79 3.86 -13.66 0.82
CA MET A 79 2.60 -12.94 0.64
C MET A 79 1.68 -13.63 -0.39
N PHE A 80 2.25 -14.24 -1.42
CA PHE A 80 1.47 -14.94 -2.46
C PHE A 80 0.84 -16.24 -1.99
N ASN A 81 1.19 -16.73 -0.81
CA ASN A 81 0.59 -17.94 -0.21
C ASN A 81 -0.66 -17.61 0.63
N ILE A 82 -1.02 -16.33 0.79
CA ILE A 82 -2.18 -15.90 1.57
C ILE A 82 -3.42 -15.90 0.67
N PRO A 83 -4.39 -16.81 0.86
CA PRO A 83 -5.46 -17.06 -0.12
C PRO A 83 -6.47 -15.91 -0.25
N ASN A 84 -6.58 -15.06 0.76
CA ASN A 84 -7.50 -13.92 0.80
C ASN A 84 -6.80 -12.57 0.61
N LEU A 85 -5.51 -12.56 0.21
CA LEU A 85 -4.73 -11.38 -0.12
C LEU A 85 -4.68 -11.18 -1.63
N LEU A 86 -4.93 -9.95 -2.06
CA LEU A 86 -4.73 -9.47 -3.43
C LEU A 86 -3.71 -8.35 -3.42
N LEU A 87 -2.58 -8.58 -4.07
CA LEU A 87 -1.52 -7.58 -4.26
C LEU A 87 -1.80 -6.76 -5.53
N LEU A 88 -1.82 -5.45 -5.39
CA LEU A 88 -2.22 -4.49 -6.42
C LEU A 88 -1.08 -3.52 -6.75
N SER A 89 -1.19 -2.85 -7.90
CA SER A 89 -0.33 -1.72 -8.24
C SER A 89 -0.62 -0.50 -7.37
N ASN A 90 0.32 0.44 -7.33
CA ASN A 90 0.15 1.75 -6.70
C ASN A 90 0.39 2.85 -7.76
N PRO A 91 -0.64 3.64 -8.14
CA PRO A 91 -2.05 3.52 -7.71
C PRO A 91 -2.81 2.37 -8.37
N SER A 92 -3.99 2.06 -7.84
CA SER A 92 -4.96 1.15 -8.46
C SER A 92 -6.40 1.53 -8.15
N PHE A 93 -7.31 1.22 -9.08
CA PHE A 93 -8.74 1.29 -8.85
C PHE A 93 -9.29 -0.10 -8.60
N VAL A 94 -10.08 -0.25 -7.55
CA VAL A 94 -10.79 -1.49 -7.24
C VAL A 94 -12.28 -1.23 -7.11
N ASN A 95 -13.10 -2.11 -7.69
CA ASN A 95 -14.53 -2.09 -7.48
C ASN A 95 -14.92 -3.20 -6.51
N ILE A 96 -15.66 -2.87 -5.48
CA ILE A 96 -16.15 -3.82 -4.48
C ILE A 96 -17.67 -3.86 -4.41
N ASN A 97 -18.21 -5.01 -4.00
CA ASN A 97 -19.64 -5.24 -3.82
C ASN A 97 -20.51 -5.01 -5.07
N SER A 98 -19.97 -5.06 -6.27
CA SER A 98 -20.80 -5.03 -7.48
C SER A 98 -21.70 -6.28 -7.55
N THR A 99 -22.94 -6.06 -7.98
CA THR A 99 -23.95 -7.10 -8.21
C THR A 99 -24.68 -6.82 -9.54
N LYS A 100 -25.67 -7.62 -9.89
CA LYS A 100 -26.49 -7.35 -11.08
C LYS A 100 -27.27 -6.04 -11.00
N ASP A 101 -27.65 -5.63 -9.77
CA ASP A 101 -28.52 -4.50 -9.50
C ASP A 101 -27.79 -3.32 -8.85
N PHE A 102 -26.48 -3.45 -8.60
CA PHE A 102 -25.66 -2.43 -7.96
C PHE A 102 -24.25 -2.40 -8.55
N GLU A 103 -23.83 -1.25 -9.03
CA GLU A 103 -22.53 -1.04 -9.68
C GLU A 103 -21.31 -1.28 -8.76
N GLY A 104 -21.52 -1.29 -7.45
CA GLY A 104 -20.46 -1.41 -6.45
C GLY A 104 -19.87 -0.06 -6.06
N PHE A 105 -18.79 -0.12 -5.29
CA PHE A 105 -18.02 1.05 -4.88
C PHE A 105 -16.67 1.05 -5.58
N ASN A 106 -16.35 2.12 -6.28
CA ASN A 106 -15.05 2.35 -6.86
C ASN A 106 -14.14 3.01 -5.81
N ILE A 107 -13.01 2.40 -5.52
CA ILE A 107 -12.03 2.85 -4.53
C ILE A 107 -10.70 3.06 -5.24
N LEU A 108 -10.14 4.27 -5.13
CA LEU A 108 -8.76 4.55 -5.48
C LEU A 108 -7.87 4.17 -4.30
N MET A 109 -6.96 3.24 -4.53
CA MET A 109 -5.86 2.92 -3.60
C MET A 109 -4.61 3.62 -4.11
N TYR A 110 -4.10 4.56 -3.33
CA TYR A 110 -2.91 5.32 -3.67
C TYR A 110 -2.13 5.67 -2.40
N HIS A 111 -0.88 5.23 -2.33
CA HIS A 111 -0.02 5.46 -1.16
C HIS A 111 0.30 6.94 -0.95
N GLY A 112 0.47 7.70 -2.04
CA GLY A 112 0.59 9.16 -1.98
C GLY A 112 2.00 9.68 -1.69
N ALA A 113 3.04 8.88 -1.91
CA ALA A 113 4.43 9.32 -1.70
C ALA A 113 4.80 10.58 -2.49
N SER A 114 4.26 10.73 -3.71
CA SER A 114 4.49 11.91 -4.55
C SER A 114 3.79 13.18 -4.07
N PHE A 115 2.82 13.11 -3.14
CA PHE A 115 2.11 14.29 -2.63
C PHE A 115 3.08 15.31 -2.01
N HIS A 116 4.07 14.85 -1.26
CA HIS A 116 5.07 15.72 -0.67
C HIS A 116 5.84 16.52 -1.72
N TYR A 117 6.18 15.87 -2.85
CA TYR A 117 6.85 16.55 -3.95
C TYR A 117 5.97 17.63 -4.58
N TYR A 118 4.72 17.33 -4.89
CA TYR A 118 3.81 18.29 -5.49
C TYR A 118 3.51 19.46 -4.55
N ILE A 119 3.25 19.20 -3.28
CA ILE A 119 3.00 20.24 -2.27
C ILE A 119 4.24 21.14 -2.11
N ALA A 120 5.44 20.57 -2.13
CA ALA A 120 6.67 21.35 -2.00
C ALA A 120 7.00 22.20 -3.23
N ASN A 121 6.61 21.78 -4.44
CA ASN A 121 7.05 22.40 -5.70
C ASN A 121 5.97 23.20 -6.43
N ILE A 122 4.70 23.08 -6.06
CA ILE A 122 3.59 23.83 -6.67
C ILE A 122 3.10 24.86 -5.67
N ASP A 123 3.35 26.14 -5.95
CA ASP A 123 3.02 27.24 -5.03
C ASP A 123 1.55 27.27 -4.62
N TYR A 124 0.64 27.00 -5.55
CA TYR A 124 -0.79 26.92 -5.26
C TYR A 124 -1.09 25.88 -4.19
N LEU A 125 -0.55 24.65 -4.32
CA LEU A 125 -0.77 23.57 -3.37
C LEU A 125 -0.15 23.86 -2.00
N ARG A 126 1.00 24.53 -1.97
CA ARG A 126 1.69 24.93 -0.74
C ARG A 126 0.84 25.86 0.14
N HIS A 127 0.04 26.71 -0.48
CA HIS A 127 -0.82 27.69 0.21
C HIS A 127 -2.23 27.15 0.54
N MET A 128 -2.60 25.96 0.06
CA MET A 128 -3.95 25.41 0.16
C MET A 128 -4.15 24.41 1.30
N ASP A 129 -3.28 24.39 2.31
CA ASP A 129 -3.34 23.40 3.41
C ASP A 129 -3.47 21.94 2.90
N SER A 130 -2.73 21.65 1.83
CA SER A 130 -2.85 20.38 1.08
C SER A 130 -2.46 19.14 1.89
N TYR A 131 -1.68 19.29 2.97
CA TYR A 131 -1.37 18.18 3.88
C TYR A 131 -2.58 17.71 4.67
N ASN A 132 -3.47 18.60 5.05
CA ASN A 132 -4.70 18.26 5.76
C ASN A 132 -5.86 17.95 4.79
N ASN A 133 -5.74 18.41 3.55
CA ASN A 133 -6.76 18.27 2.51
C ASN A 133 -6.15 17.71 1.21
N PRO A 134 -5.75 16.43 1.18
CA PRO A 134 -5.01 15.81 0.05
C PRO A 134 -5.80 15.81 -1.27
N HIS A 135 -7.12 16.02 -1.24
CA HIS A 135 -7.93 16.13 -2.46
C HIS A 135 -7.47 17.25 -3.39
N TYR A 136 -6.82 18.31 -2.88
CA TYR A 136 -6.24 19.35 -3.72
C TYR A 136 -5.09 18.87 -4.62
N VAL A 137 -4.45 17.77 -4.27
CA VAL A 137 -3.36 17.18 -5.04
C VAL A 137 -3.89 16.22 -6.11
N LEU A 138 -5.12 15.73 -5.96
CA LEU A 138 -5.75 14.76 -6.85
C LEU A 138 -6.53 15.41 -8.01
N HIS A 139 -6.71 16.71 -7.99
CA HIS A 139 -7.35 17.51 -9.05
C HIS A 139 -6.34 18.35 -9.84
#